data_040efe9078b054f79786b0279a0a1e29
#
_entry.id   040efe9078b054f79786b0279a0a1e29
#
_cell.length_a   1.000
_cell.length_b   1.000
_cell.length_c   1.000
_cell.angle_alpha   90.00
_cell.angle_beta   90.00
_cell.angle_gamma   90.00
#
_symmetry.space_group_name_H-M   'P 1'
#
loop_
_entity.id
_entity.type
_entity.pdbx_description
1 polymer ?
#
loop_
_entity_poly.entity_id
_entity_poly.type
_entity_poly.pdbx_seq_one_letter_code
_entity_poly.pdbx_strand_id
1 'polypeptide(L)'
;MRPTLNKSHDDLPSLSIRRPVLVLVVNLLVVLAGLSALLAIEVRELPDVDRPVVSVRVDFPGASPETMDAEVISLLEGAVARVSGIERIRSASEENNGRIFVEFRPGTDIDSAASDIREAVSRVSRRLPDRVEQVVVIKADDDAQAVVSLAVMSESLTEERLTRVVEKDIVPMLIAIEGVADVQLSGNRQ
;
A
#
# COMPACT_ATOMS: atom_id res chain seq x y z
N MET A 1 63.44 -44.63 -12.36
CA MET A 1 62.76 -43.53 -11.63
C MET A 1 61.26 -43.78 -11.69
N ARG A 2 60.65 -44.25 -10.63
CA ARG A 2 59.18 -44.49 -10.55
C ARG A 2 58.59 -43.31 -9.74
N PRO A 3 57.56 -42.66 -10.24
CA PRO A 3 56.87 -41.64 -9.46
C PRO A 3 56.06 -42.30 -8.34
N THR A 4 56.31 -41.96 -7.11
CA THR A 4 55.48 -42.28 -5.94
C THR A 4 54.23 -41.46 -6.00
N LEU A 5 53.11 -42.08 -6.38
CA LEU A 5 51.77 -41.51 -6.21
C LEU A 5 51.43 -41.44 -4.74
N ASN A 6 51.47 -40.26 -4.18
CA ASN A 6 50.99 -39.96 -2.83
C ASN A 6 49.47 -40.09 -2.81
N LYS A 7 48.95 -41.23 -2.33
CA LYS A 7 47.54 -41.48 -2.09
C LYS A 7 47.18 -41.08 -0.67
N SER A 8 46.83 -39.85 -0.51
CA SER A 8 46.03 -39.39 0.63
C SER A 8 44.73 -38.74 0.10
N HIS A 9 43.94 -39.59 -0.50
CA HIS A 9 42.54 -39.27 -0.74
C HIS A 9 41.72 -40.03 0.30
N ASP A 10 41.40 -39.35 1.42
CA ASP A 10 40.19 -39.64 2.16
C ASP A 10 39.02 -39.18 1.25
N ASP A 11 38.76 -39.95 0.21
CA ASP A 11 37.70 -39.70 -0.75
C ASP A 11 36.35 -39.85 -0.02
N LEU A 12 35.53 -38.79 -0.02
CA LEU A 12 34.19 -38.83 0.53
C LEU A 12 33.40 -40.11 0.20
N PRO A 13 33.54 -40.70 -1.02
CA PRO A 13 32.94 -41.99 -1.33
C PRO A 13 33.47 -43.16 -0.49
N SER A 14 34.77 -43.20 -0.15
CA SER A 14 35.35 -44.27 0.65
C SER A 14 34.90 -44.19 2.12
N LEU A 15 34.72 -42.99 2.63
CA LEU A 15 34.17 -42.71 3.98
C LEU A 15 32.70 -43.16 4.07
N SER A 16 31.92 -42.92 3.00
CA SER A 16 30.53 -43.31 2.92
C SER A 16 30.31 -44.82 2.96
N ILE A 17 31.18 -45.60 2.30
CA ILE A 17 31.10 -47.04 2.29
C ILE A 17 31.53 -47.64 3.64
N ARG A 18 32.52 -47.04 4.29
CA ARG A 18 33.06 -47.51 5.58
C ARG A 18 32.18 -47.17 6.79
N ARG A 19 31.34 -46.15 6.69
CA ARG A 19 30.49 -45.69 7.81
C ARG A 19 29.05 -45.39 7.35
N PRO A 20 28.26 -46.42 7.03
CA PRO A 20 26.91 -46.24 6.49
C PRO A 20 25.96 -45.51 7.47
N VAL A 21 26.17 -45.71 8.80
CA VAL A 21 25.37 -45.02 9.81
C VAL A 21 25.63 -43.51 9.79
N LEU A 22 26.87 -43.07 9.58
CA LEU A 22 27.20 -41.64 9.48
C LEU A 22 26.51 -41.00 8.27
N VAL A 23 26.52 -41.69 7.13
CA VAL A 23 25.85 -41.22 5.92
C VAL A 23 24.34 -41.10 6.12
N LEU A 24 23.73 -42.07 6.81
CA LEU A 24 22.30 -42.04 7.11
C LEU A 24 21.95 -40.86 8.00
N VAL A 25 22.75 -40.61 9.04
CA VAL A 25 22.55 -39.46 9.96
C VAL A 25 22.68 -38.11 9.22
N VAL A 26 23.71 -38.00 8.36
CA VAL A 26 23.91 -36.76 7.59
C VAL A 26 22.74 -36.52 6.62
N ASN A 27 22.29 -37.55 5.91
CA ASN A 27 21.12 -37.45 5.02
C ASN A 27 19.86 -37.09 5.81
N LEU A 28 19.65 -37.68 6.98
CA LEU A 28 18.50 -37.34 7.84
C LEU A 28 18.54 -35.88 8.28
N LEU A 29 19.72 -35.39 8.67
CA LEU A 29 19.90 -33.99 9.03
C LEU A 29 19.60 -33.03 7.85
N VAL A 30 20.06 -33.39 6.65
CA VAL A 30 19.76 -32.60 5.44
C VAL A 30 18.26 -32.57 5.15
N VAL A 31 17.58 -33.71 5.28
CA VAL A 31 16.13 -33.80 5.09
C VAL A 31 15.40 -32.96 6.15
N LEU A 32 15.79 -33.07 7.42
CA LEU A 32 15.17 -32.26 8.49
C LEU A 32 15.44 -30.77 8.30
N ALA A 33 16.65 -30.39 7.92
CA ALA A 33 16.98 -29.01 7.62
C ALA A 33 16.18 -28.47 6.42
N GLY A 34 16.03 -29.28 5.36
CA GLY A 34 15.20 -28.93 4.21
C GLY A 34 13.73 -28.76 4.59
N LEU A 35 13.19 -29.66 5.41
CA LEU A 35 11.81 -29.60 5.86
C LEU A 35 11.57 -28.37 6.78
N SER A 36 12.51 -28.07 7.69
CA SER A 36 12.41 -26.89 8.54
C SER A 36 12.53 -25.60 7.73
N ALA A 37 13.40 -25.56 6.73
CA ALA A 37 13.50 -24.41 5.83
C ALA A 37 12.20 -24.20 5.04
N LEU A 38 11.57 -25.27 4.56
CA LEU A 38 10.29 -25.19 3.83
C LEU A 38 9.17 -24.61 4.69
N LEU A 39 9.14 -24.95 5.99
CA LEU A 39 8.16 -24.41 6.95
C LEU A 39 8.47 -22.97 7.40
N ALA A 40 9.71 -22.54 7.24
CA ALA A 40 10.15 -21.19 7.63
C ALA A 40 10.08 -20.18 6.46
N ILE A 41 9.85 -20.64 5.23
CA ILE A 41 9.67 -19.73 4.08
C ILE A 41 8.29 -19.08 4.20
N GLU A 42 8.27 -17.79 4.51
CA GLU A 42 7.07 -16.98 4.33
C GLU A 42 6.80 -16.79 2.84
N VAL A 43 5.71 -17.37 2.36
CA VAL A 43 5.23 -17.11 1.00
C VAL A 43 4.43 -15.83 1.03
N ARG A 44 5.03 -14.73 0.59
CA ARG A 44 4.33 -13.45 0.36
C ARG A 44 4.04 -13.32 -1.13
N GLU A 45 2.81 -13.03 -1.47
CA GLU A 45 2.36 -12.86 -2.87
C GLU A 45 2.99 -11.64 -3.55
N LEU A 46 3.37 -10.64 -2.78
CA LEU A 46 3.99 -9.40 -3.26
C LEU A 46 5.22 -9.07 -2.40
N PRO A 47 6.31 -8.58 -3.02
CA PRO A 47 7.41 -8.02 -2.24
C PRO A 47 6.88 -6.80 -1.47
N ASP A 48 7.25 -6.71 -0.19
CA ASP A 48 6.95 -5.60 0.70
C ASP A 48 7.74 -4.36 0.22
N VAL A 49 7.25 -3.72 -0.82
CA VAL A 49 7.82 -2.48 -1.35
C VAL A 49 6.92 -1.37 -0.84
N ASP A 50 7.19 -0.92 0.38
CA ASP A 50 6.58 0.30 0.92
C ASP A 50 6.87 1.45 -0.06
N ARG A 51 5.90 1.75 -0.89
CA ARG A 51 5.89 2.95 -1.72
C ARG A 51 5.06 3.99 -1.01
N PRO A 52 5.70 4.97 -0.36
CA PRO A 52 4.95 6.02 0.30
C PRO A 52 4.16 6.81 -0.74
N VAL A 53 2.84 6.87 -0.57
CA VAL A 53 1.93 7.60 -1.45
C VAL A 53 1.23 8.68 -0.63
N VAL A 54 1.22 9.90 -1.15
CA VAL A 54 0.43 11.01 -0.60
C VAL A 54 -0.62 11.38 -1.63
N SER A 55 -1.88 11.41 -1.22
CA SER A 55 -3.01 11.82 -2.03
C SER A 55 -3.44 13.26 -1.68
N VAL A 56 -3.62 14.08 -2.71
CA VAL A 56 -4.23 15.41 -2.59
C VAL A 56 -5.60 15.36 -3.21
N ARG A 57 -6.64 15.61 -2.44
CA ARG A 57 -8.03 15.69 -2.88
C ARG A 57 -8.49 17.13 -2.87
N VAL A 58 -9.23 17.52 -3.89
CA VAL A 58 -9.82 18.85 -4.02
C VAL A 58 -11.26 18.73 -4.49
N ASP A 59 -12.14 19.52 -3.85
CA ASP A 59 -13.55 19.60 -4.19
C ASP A 59 -13.83 20.99 -4.80
N PHE A 60 -14.39 21.01 -6.03
CA PHE A 60 -14.74 22.21 -6.78
C PHE A 60 -16.15 22.07 -7.36
N PRO A 61 -17.19 22.42 -6.58
CA PRO A 61 -18.57 22.23 -6.98
C PRO A 61 -18.94 22.98 -8.26
N GLY A 62 -19.57 22.26 -9.20
CA GLY A 62 -20.01 22.77 -10.50
C GLY A 62 -18.90 22.86 -11.56
N ALA A 63 -17.71 22.33 -11.29
CA ALA A 63 -16.65 22.25 -12.28
C ALA A 63 -16.79 21.01 -13.16
N SER A 64 -16.65 21.19 -14.49
CA SER A 64 -16.44 20.06 -15.39
C SER A 64 -15.04 19.47 -15.21
N PRO A 65 -14.79 18.21 -15.64
CA PRO A 65 -13.46 17.61 -15.57
C PRO A 65 -12.38 18.46 -16.24
N GLU A 66 -12.69 19.08 -17.38
CA GLU A 66 -11.76 19.94 -18.11
C GLU A 66 -11.44 21.22 -17.35
N THR A 67 -12.44 21.84 -16.69
CA THR A 67 -12.26 23.03 -15.84
C THR A 67 -11.44 22.67 -14.60
N MET A 68 -11.76 21.53 -13.97
CA MET A 68 -11.01 21.01 -12.83
C MET A 68 -9.54 20.82 -13.19
N ASP A 69 -9.27 20.21 -14.32
CA ASP A 69 -7.91 19.96 -14.78
C ASP A 69 -7.14 21.25 -15.05
N ALA A 70 -7.73 22.16 -15.83
CA ALA A 70 -7.05 23.37 -16.28
C ALA A 70 -6.84 24.40 -15.15
N GLU A 71 -7.83 24.61 -14.28
CA GLU A 71 -7.80 25.69 -13.29
C GLU A 71 -7.26 25.26 -11.93
N VAL A 72 -7.37 23.98 -11.58
CA VAL A 72 -7.03 23.48 -10.26
C VAL A 72 -5.90 22.46 -10.28
N ILE A 73 -6.10 21.37 -10.99
CA ILE A 73 -5.15 20.24 -10.97
C ILE A 73 -3.79 20.65 -11.51
N SER A 74 -3.73 21.30 -12.68
CA SER A 74 -2.46 21.78 -13.28
C SER A 74 -1.68 22.70 -12.33
N LEU A 75 -2.40 23.55 -11.57
CA LEU A 75 -1.76 24.46 -10.61
C LEU A 75 -1.20 23.72 -9.41
N LEU A 76 -1.96 22.76 -8.87
CA LEU A 76 -1.54 21.92 -7.75
C LEU A 76 -0.39 21.00 -8.14
N GLU A 77 -0.45 20.34 -9.30
CA GLU A 77 0.64 19.52 -9.84
C GLU A 77 1.94 20.32 -9.96
N GLY A 78 1.86 21.53 -10.52
CA GLY A 78 3.04 22.40 -10.65
C GLY A 78 3.63 22.81 -9.30
N ALA A 79 2.83 22.87 -8.24
CA ALA A 79 3.32 23.15 -6.90
C ALA A 79 3.94 21.90 -6.27
N VAL A 80 3.26 20.76 -6.37
CA VAL A 80 3.66 19.47 -5.82
C VAL A 80 4.94 18.96 -6.47
N ALA A 81 5.07 19.10 -7.78
CA ALA A 81 6.25 18.63 -8.54
C ALA A 81 7.60 19.23 -8.09
N ARG A 82 7.57 20.27 -7.25
CA ARG A 82 8.78 20.89 -6.69
C ARG A 82 9.24 20.23 -5.38
N VAL A 83 8.46 19.32 -4.84
CA VAL A 83 8.80 18.59 -3.62
C VAL A 83 9.84 17.52 -3.94
N SER A 84 10.82 17.38 -3.06
CA SER A 84 11.91 16.42 -3.25
C SER A 84 11.45 14.99 -3.00
N GLY A 85 12.09 14.02 -3.66
CA GLY A 85 11.85 12.59 -3.42
C GLY A 85 10.68 11.98 -4.19
N ILE A 86 9.98 12.76 -4.99
CA ILE A 86 8.91 12.26 -5.85
C ILE A 86 9.47 11.36 -6.95
N GLU A 87 8.83 10.22 -7.14
CA GLU A 87 9.08 9.28 -8.23
C GLU A 87 8.07 9.46 -9.36
N ARG A 88 6.78 9.62 -9.00
CA ARG A 88 5.70 9.77 -9.98
C ARG A 88 4.55 10.61 -9.43
N ILE A 89 3.91 11.36 -10.31
CA ILE A 89 2.65 12.06 -10.04
C ILE A 89 1.61 11.53 -11.02
N ARG A 90 0.44 11.21 -10.52
CA ARG A 90 -0.76 10.85 -11.30
C ARG A 90 -1.91 11.68 -10.80
N SER A 91 -2.74 12.19 -11.71
CA SER A 91 -3.95 12.94 -11.38
C SER A 91 -5.15 12.38 -12.08
N ALA A 92 -6.30 12.64 -11.49
CA ALA A 92 -7.60 12.34 -12.04
C ALA A 92 -8.52 13.53 -11.80
N SER A 93 -9.17 14.02 -12.87
CA SER A 93 -10.16 15.08 -12.83
C SER A 93 -11.53 14.49 -13.13
N GLU A 94 -12.44 14.62 -12.18
CA GLU A 94 -13.83 14.18 -12.26
C GLU A 94 -14.76 15.39 -12.13
N GLU A 95 -16.06 15.21 -12.38
CA GLU A 95 -17.04 16.26 -12.14
C GLU A 95 -17.08 16.59 -10.63
N ASN A 96 -16.91 17.86 -10.29
CA ASN A 96 -16.86 18.42 -8.94
C ASN A 96 -15.65 18.04 -8.08
N ASN A 97 -14.81 17.11 -8.50
CA ASN A 97 -13.73 16.59 -7.64
C ASN A 97 -12.46 16.26 -8.43
N GLY A 98 -11.30 16.51 -7.83
CA GLY A 98 -10.02 16.16 -8.40
C GLY A 98 -9.13 15.47 -7.39
N ARG A 99 -8.23 14.60 -7.87
CA ARG A 99 -7.27 13.87 -7.05
C ARG A 99 -5.89 13.87 -7.68
N ILE A 100 -4.87 14.03 -6.85
CA ILE A 100 -3.48 13.88 -7.25
C ILE A 100 -2.84 12.84 -6.35
N PHE A 101 -2.26 11.81 -6.94
CA PHE A 101 -1.49 10.78 -6.26
C PHE A 101 -0.01 11.05 -6.47
N VAL A 102 0.72 11.19 -5.40
CA VAL A 102 2.15 11.48 -5.39
C VAL A 102 2.88 10.28 -4.81
N GLU A 103 3.55 9.53 -5.67
CA GLU A 103 4.38 8.39 -5.29
C GLU A 103 5.79 8.87 -4.98
N PHE A 104 6.32 8.50 -3.84
CA PHE A 104 7.67 8.81 -3.42
C PHE A 104 8.59 7.61 -3.58
N ARG A 105 9.89 7.88 -3.62
CA ARG A 105 10.90 6.82 -3.66
C ARG A 105 10.84 5.96 -2.40
N PRO A 106 11.11 4.64 -2.51
CA PRO A 106 11.18 3.76 -1.35
C PRO A 106 12.12 4.31 -0.27
N GLY A 107 11.69 4.20 0.99
CA GLY A 107 12.45 4.71 2.14
C GLY A 107 12.26 6.22 2.42
N THR A 108 11.40 6.91 1.68
CA THR A 108 11.02 8.29 2.03
C THR A 108 10.09 8.27 3.24
N ASP A 109 10.35 9.13 4.22
CA ASP A 109 9.45 9.30 5.37
C ASP A 109 8.15 9.98 4.94
N ILE A 110 7.03 9.25 5.03
CA ILE A 110 5.72 9.68 4.57
C ILE A 110 5.19 10.89 5.36
N ASP A 111 5.57 11.04 6.62
CA ASP A 111 5.14 12.17 7.46
C ASP A 111 5.79 13.47 7.01
N SER A 112 7.08 13.44 6.75
CA SER A 112 7.81 14.56 6.16
C SER A 112 7.31 14.88 4.76
N ALA A 113 7.11 13.88 3.90
CA ALA A 113 6.59 14.04 2.56
C ALA A 113 5.19 14.68 2.55
N ALA A 114 4.28 14.21 3.39
CA ALA A 114 2.94 14.77 3.51
C ALA A 114 2.96 16.22 4.04
N SER A 115 3.91 16.55 4.92
CA SER A 115 4.10 17.92 5.40
C SER A 115 4.59 18.86 4.30
N ASP A 116 5.57 18.41 3.50
CA ASP A 116 6.10 19.16 2.36
C ASP A 116 5.02 19.41 1.28
N ILE A 117 4.19 18.39 1.02
CA ILE A 117 3.04 18.52 0.10
C ILE A 117 2.03 19.53 0.64
N ARG A 118 1.67 19.49 1.94
CA ARG A 118 0.75 20.48 2.54
C ARG A 118 1.29 21.89 2.40
N GLU A 119 2.58 22.07 2.63
CA GLU A 119 3.23 23.37 2.47
C GLU A 119 3.20 23.83 1.01
N ALA A 120 3.50 22.93 0.05
CA ALA A 120 3.46 23.23 -1.37
C ALA A 120 2.05 23.65 -1.83
N VAL A 121 1.01 22.90 -1.40
CA VAL A 121 -0.40 23.20 -1.66
C VAL A 121 -0.80 24.54 -1.04
N SER A 122 -0.43 24.79 0.22
CA SER A 122 -0.75 26.05 0.92
C SER A 122 -0.17 27.28 0.22
N ARG A 123 1.00 27.17 -0.38
CA ARG A 123 1.60 28.30 -1.15
C ARG A 123 0.78 28.72 -2.37
N VAL A 124 0.05 27.78 -2.98
CA VAL A 124 -0.75 28.04 -4.19
C VAL A 124 -2.24 28.16 -3.93
N SER A 125 -2.71 27.87 -2.71
CA SER A 125 -4.14 27.88 -2.35
C SER A 125 -4.83 29.23 -2.66
N ARG A 126 -4.12 30.37 -2.47
CA ARG A 126 -4.65 31.70 -2.82
C ARG A 126 -4.80 31.98 -4.31
N ARG A 127 -4.28 31.11 -5.16
CA ARG A 127 -4.36 31.22 -6.63
C ARG A 127 -5.45 30.31 -7.20
N LEU A 128 -6.04 29.46 -6.37
CA LEU A 128 -7.17 28.63 -6.73
C LEU A 128 -8.42 29.49 -6.88
N PRO A 129 -9.38 29.09 -7.72
CA PRO A 129 -10.69 29.74 -7.81
C PRO A 129 -11.39 29.81 -6.45
N ASP A 130 -12.13 30.91 -6.18
CA ASP A 130 -12.83 31.13 -4.91
C ASP A 130 -13.88 30.04 -4.56
N ARG A 131 -14.34 29.29 -5.57
CA ARG A 131 -15.32 28.21 -5.42
C ARG A 131 -14.70 26.85 -5.05
N VAL A 132 -13.38 26.75 -5.04
CA VAL A 132 -12.71 25.57 -4.51
C VAL A 132 -12.90 25.55 -3.01
N GLU A 133 -13.55 24.50 -2.50
CA GLU A 133 -13.89 24.42 -1.08
C GLU A 133 -12.69 24.02 -0.25
N GLN A 134 -12.26 22.78 -0.32
CA GLN A 134 -11.20 22.27 0.52
C GLN A 134 -10.19 21.45 -0.28
N VAL A 135 -8.91 21.70 0.00
CA VAL A 135 -7.82 20.84 -0.47
C VAL A 135 -7.32 20.03 0.71
N VAL A 136 -7.49 18.72 0.64
CA VAL A 136 -7.11 17.79 1.71
C VAL A 136 -5.92 16.96 1.27
N VAL A 137 -4.91 16.90 2.13
CA VAL A 137 -3.72 16.05 1.92
C VAL A 137 -3.79 14.86 2.85
N ILE A 138 -3.91 13.68 2.27
CA ILE A 138 -4.08 12.40 2.96
C ILE A 138 -2.85 11.54 2.67
N LYS A 139 -2.34 10.85 3.68
CA LYS A 139 -1.39 9.78 3.46
C LYS A 139 -2.18 8.60 2.92
N ALA A 140 -1.86 8.15 1.72
CA ALA A 140 -2.46 6.97 1.15
C ALA A 140 -1.48 5.81 1.34
N ASP A 141 -1.95 4.76 2.02
CA ASP A 141 -1.29 3.48 2.00
C ASP A 141 -1.77 2.77 0.73
N ASP A 142 -0.86 2.44 -0.18
CA ASP A 142 -1.19 1.75 -1.44
C ASP A 142 -1.81 0.35 -1.16
N ASP A 143 -1.57 -0.19 0.04
CA ASP A 143 -2.07 -1.49 0.50
C ASP A 143 -3.36 -1.41 1.35
N ALA A 144 -3.94 -0.23 1.54
CA ALA A 144 -5.20 -0.07 2.27
C ALA A 144 -6.41 -0.60 1.46
N GLN A 145 -6.32 -1.86 1.03
CA GLN A 145 -7.49 -2.59 0.55
C GLN A 145 -8.41 -2.90 1.72
N ALA A 146 -9.72 -2.76 1.49
CA ALA A 146 -10.71 -3.17 2.47
C ALA A 146 -10.50 -4.66 2.79
N VAL A 147 -10.09 -4.96 4.02
CA VAL A 147 -9.86 -6.32 4.51
C VAL A 147 -11.17 -7.10 4.54
N VAL A 148 -12.28 -6.40 4.82
CA VAL A 148 -13.63 -6.96 4.84
C VAL A 148 -14.59 -6.01 4.15
N SER A 149 -15.36 -6.52 3.19
CA SER A 149 -16.48 -5.81 2.57
C SER A 149 -17.80 -6.42 3.02
N LEU A 150 -18.66 -5.61 3.62
CA LEU A 150 -19.97 -6.02 4.10
C LEU A 150 -21.07 -5.43 3.23
N ALA A 151 -21.95 -6.25 2.70
CA ALA A 151 -23.16 -5.80 2.03
C ALA A 151 -24.33 -5.79 3.00
N VAL A 152 -24.93 -4.62 3.23
CA VAL A 152 -26.12 -4.48 4.07
C VAL A 152 -27.33 -4.28 3.18
N MET A 153 -28.33 -5.15 3.29
CA MET A 153 -29.56 -5.12 2.52
C MET A 153 -30.76 -5.16 3.45
N SER A 154 -31.87 -4.52 3.07
CA SER A 154 -33.13 -4.57 3.78
C SER A 154 -34.30 -4.59 2.80
N GLU A 155 -35.26 -5.48 3.05
CA GLU A 155 -36.51 -5.56 2.27
C GLU A 155 -37.58 -4.57 2.79
N SER A 156 -37.43 -4.05 3.99
CA SER A 156 -38.43 -3.24 4.69
C SER A 156 -38.07 -1.76 4.82
N LEU A 157 -36.81 -1.40 4.63
CA LEU A 157 -36.32 -0.01 4.76
C LEU A 157 -36.06 0.59 3.39
N THR A 158 -36.36 1.88 3.26
CA THR A 158 -35.92 2.66 2.10
C THR A 158 -34.41 2.86 2.14
N GLU A 159 -33.77 3.05 1.00
CA GLU A 159 -32.32 3.21 0.86
C GLU A 159 -31.75 4.32 1.78
N GLU A 160 -32.45 5.47 1.86
CA GLU A 160 -32.07 6.57 2.75
C GLU A 160 -32.14 6.20 4.24
N ARG A 161 -33.15 5.40 4.64
CA ARG A 161 -33.28 4.94 6.02
C ARG A 161 -32.23 3.90 6.35
N LEU A 162 -31.95 3.01 5.41
CA LEU A 162 -30.89 2.01 5.56
C LEU A 162 -29.54 2.67 5.73
N THR A 163 -29.19 3.64 4.87
CA THR A 163 -27.94 4.42 4.98
C THR A 163 -27.83 5.08 6.36
N ARG A 164 -28.90 5.72 6.83
CA ARG A 164 -28.92 6.37 8.16
C ARG A 164 -28.73 5.41 9.33
N VAL A 165 -29.29 4.21 9.24
CA VAL A 165 -29.10 3.16 10.27
C VAL A 165 -27.66 2.66 10.23
N VAL A 166 -27.11 2.42 9.05
CA VAL A 166 -25.73 1.99 8.89
C VAL A 166 -24.76 3.04 9.47
N GLU A 167 -24.92 4.31 9.12
CA GLU A 167 -24.07 5.41 9.59
C GLU A 167 -24.16 5.63 11.10
N LYS A 168 -25.36 5.56 11.68
CA LYS A 168 -25.56 5.89 13.09
C LYS A 168 -25.33 4.72 14.05
N ASP A 169 -25.68 3.51 13.61
CA ASP A 169 -25.72 2.35 14.51
C ASP A 169 -24.61 1.34 14.19
N ILE A 170 -24.34 1.06 12.91
CA ILE A 170 -23.39 0.02 12.51
C ILE A 170 -21.96 0.55 12.46
N VAL A 171 -21.71 1.67 11.79
CA VAL A 171 -20.35 2.24 11.61
C VAL A 171 -19.67 2.50 12.95
N PRO A 172 -20.31 3.13 13.97
CA PRO A 172 -19.68 3.32 15.27
C PRO A 172 -19.33 2.02 16.00
N MET A 173 -20.16 1.00 15.83
CA MET A 173 -19.90 -0.32 16.43
C MET A 173 -18.69 -1.00 15.78
N LEU A 174 -18.52 -0.86 14.46
CA LEU A 174 -17.37 -1.42 13.74
C LEU A 174 -16.09 -0.69 14.08
N ILE A 175 -16.11 0.64 14.14
CA ILE A 175 -14.94 1.45 14.51
C ILE A 175 -14.49 1.17 15.96
N ALA A 176 -15.42 0.78 16.85
CA ALA A 176 -15.08 0.45 18.23
C ALA A 176 -14.35 -0.89 18.40
N ILE A 177 -14.25 -1.71 17.34
CA ILE A 177 -13.52 -2.98 17.38
C ILE A 177 -12.03 -2.71 17.32
N GLU A 178 -11.26 -3.27 18.25
CA GLU A 178 -9.81 -3.15 18.26
C GLU A 178 -9.19 -3.71 16.96
N GLY A 179 -8.40 -2.90 16.29
CA GLY A 179 -7.75 -3.26 15.00
C GLY A 179 -8.48 -2.74 13.76
N VAL A 180 -9.67 -2.14 13.89
CA VAL A 180 -10.36 -1.46 12.77
C VAL A 180 -9.86 -0.01 12.70
N ALA A 181 -9.19 0.32 11.59
CA ALA A 181 -8.63 1.66 11.37
C ALA A 181 -9.64 2.63 10.74
N ASP A 182 -10.47 2.14 9.81
CA ASP A 182 -11.46 2.97 9.10
C ASP A 182 -12.62 2.10 8.58
N VAL A 183 -13.79 2.71 8.40
CA VAL A 183 -14.98 2.09 7.81
C VAL A 183 -15.54 3.01 6.74
N GLN A 184 -15.41 2.59 5.49
CA GLN A 184 -15.91 3.34 4.34
C GLN A 184 -17.28 2.81 3.88
N LEU A 185 -18.21 3.73 3.66
CA LEU A 185 -19.52 3.45 3.08
C LEU A 185 -19.48 3.73 1.58
N SER A 186 -19.94 2.77 0.79
CA SER A 186 -20.11 2.93 -0.65
C SER A 186 -21.51 2.53 -1.08
N GLY A 187 -22.04 3.18 -2.14
CA GLY A 187 -23.38 2.92 -2.64
C GLY A 187 -24.51 3.71 -1.97
N ASN A 188 -24.17 4.66 -1.08
CA ASN A 188 -25.15 5.59 -0.52
C ASN A 188 -25.58 6.62 -1.58
N ARG A 189 -26.88 6.73 -1.84
CA ARG A 189 -27.45 7.89 -2.53
C ARG A 189 -27.81 8.95 -1.48
N GLN A 190 -27.25 10.13 -1.64
CA GLN A 190 -27.68 11.33 -0.91
C GLN A 190 -29.00 11.85 -1.48
#